data_53c86f5aed02eaf766c333c5d69310c9
#
_entry.id   53c86f5aed02eaf766c333c5d69310c9
#
_cell.length_a   1.000
_cell.length_b   1.000
_cell.length_c   1.000
_cell.angle_alpha   90.00
_cell.angle_beta   90.00
_cell.angle_gamma   90.00
#
_symmetry.space_group_name_H-M   'P 1'
#
loop_
_entity.id
_entity.type
_entity.pdbx_description
1 polymer ?
#
loop_
_entity_poly.entity_id
_entity_poly.type
_entity_poly.pdbx_seq_one_letter_code
_entity_poly.pdbx_strand_id
1 'polypeptide(L)'
;MRTQQDGPERSTRIGKYLTFYLGNEEYGLEILKVSEIIGMQPITRVPRMPDFVRGVINLRGKVIPITDLRAKFGMSVDGVTDGCIIVVQMQGVQTGVVVDRVSEVVSITEDDVEDAPSFGAGIRTEFLLGIGKAGGRVRLLLDIDRVLATSEVDLLEAVPSHAS
;
A
#
# COMPACT_ATOMS: atom_id res chain seq x y z
N MET A 1 30.02 11.38 -10.27
CA MET A 1 29.61 11.13 -10.00
C MET A 1 28.92 11.25 -9.61
N ARG A 2 28.75 11.09 -9.33
CA ARG A 2 28.09 10.91 -8.96
C ARG A 2 27.11 11.05 -8.62
N THR A 3 26.80 11.43 -8.45
CA THR A 3 25.65 11.35 -8.61
C THR A 3 25.01 10.61 -7.72
N GLN A 4 25.30 9.89 -7.25
CA GLN A 4 24.76 9.07 -6.51
C GLN A 4 24.27 9.55 -5.32
N GLN A 5 24.58 10.43 -4.90
CA GLN A 5 24.26 10.90 -3.75
C GLN A 5 22.85 11.13 -3.60
N ASP A 6 22.34 11.95 -4.22
CA ASP A 6 20.99 12.25 -4.08
C ASP A 6 20.32 11.20 -4.83
N GLY A 7 21.03 10.54 -5.51
CA GLY A 7 20.48 9.64 -6.38
C GLY A 7 19.68 8.49 -5.83
N PRO A 8 20.10 7.81 -4.81
CA PRO A 8 19.40 6.59 -4.43
C PRO A 8 17.93 6.77 -4.18
N GLU A 9 17.57 7.75 -3.41
CA GLU A 9 16.18 7.93 -3.12
C GLU A 9 15.40 8.35 -4.33
N ARG A 10 15.95 9.23 -5.13
CA ARG A 10 15.22 9.66 -6.31
C ARG A 10 15.08 8.52 -7.28
N SER A 11 16.09 7.68 -7.41
CA SER A 11 16.01 6.57 -8.33
C SER A 11 14.92 5.60 -7.93
N THR A 12 14.69 5.40 -6.64
CA THR A 12 13.67 4.46 -6.24
C THR A 12 12.28 5.03 -6.44
N ARG A 13 12.14 6.32 -6.69
CA ARG A 13 10.82 6.93 -6.88
C ARG A 13 10.43 7.02 -8.35
N ILE A 14 11.37 6.80 -9.25
CA ILE A 14 11.10 6.91 -10.67
C ILE A 14 10.75 5.53 -11.21
N GLY A 15 9.74 5.45 -12.03
CA GLY A 15 9.35 4.20 -12.64
C GLY A 15 7.86 4.13 -12.86
N LYS A 16 7.34 2.93 -12.95
CA LYS A 16 5.93 2.74 -13.22
C LYS A 16 5.19 2.43 -11.94
N TYR A 17 4.01 2.99 -11.83
CA TYR A 17 3.17 2.82 -10.65
C TYR A 17 1.79 2.36 -11.07
N LEU A 18 1.24 1.44 -10.31
CA LEU A 18 -0.16 1.06 -10.45
C LEU A 18 -0.94 2.03 -9.59
N THR A 19 -1.89 2.74 -10.17
CA THR A 19 -2.65 3.72 -9.42
C THR A 19 -3.99 3.15 -9.00
N PHE A 20 -4.46 3.61 -7.86
CA PHE A 20 -5.72 3.16 -7.31
C PHE A 20 -6.32 4.27 -6.47
N TYR A 21 -7.58 4.12 -6.13
CA TYR A 21 -8.28 5.13 -5.36
C TYR A 21 -8.64 4.64 -3.98
N LEU A 22 -8.52 5.53 -3.01
CA LEU A 22 -9.12 5.37 -1.70
C LEU A 22 -9.93 6.63 -1.52
N GLY A 23 -11.26 6.49 -1.54
CA GLY A 23 -12.12 7.66 -1.55
C GLY A 23 -11.90 8.48 -2.80
N ASN A 24 -11.66 9.74 -2.64
CA ASN A 24 -11.46 10.62 -3.77
C ASN A 24 -10.01 10.85 -4.12
N GLU A 25 -9.10 10.21 -3.42
CA GLU A 25 -7.69 10.45 -3.64
C GLU A 25 -7.03 9.30 -4.35
N GLU A 26 -6.10 9.63 -5.21
CA GLU A 26 -5.42 8.62 -6.01
C GLU A 26 -4.03 8.37 -5.44
N TYR A 27 -3.69 7.09 -5.33
CA TYR A 27 -2.43 6.65 -4.79
C TYR A 27 -1.71 5.81 -5.83
N GLY A 28 -0.42 5.62 -5.66
CA GLY A 28 0.35 4.76 -6.56
C GLY A 28 1.22 3.79 -5.81
N LEU A 29 1.31 2.57 -6.33
CA LEU A 29 2.21 1.56 -5.82
C LEU A 29 3.20 1.23 -6.92
N GLU A 30 4.47 1.08 -6.54
CA GLU A 30 5.47 0.69 -7.53
C GLU A 30 5.04 -0.62 -8.17
N ILE A 31 5.03 -0.66 -9.50
CA ILE A 31 4.48 -1.82 -10.20
C ILE A 31 5.27 -3.09 -9.89
N LEU A 32 6.56 -2.96 -9.60
CA LEU A 32 7.36 -4.14 -9.30
C LEU A 32 6.99 -4.79 -7.97
N LYS A 33 6.26 -4.10 -7.13
CA LYS A 33 5.80 -4.67 -5.87
C LYS A 33 4.49 -5.42 -6.04
N VAL A 34 3.82 -5.26 -7.15
CA VAL A 34 2.49 -5.83 -7.35
C VAL A 34 2.63 -7.23 -7.96
N SER A 35 2.06 -8.23 -7.29
CA SER A 35 2.03 -9.58 -7.83
C SER A 35 0.81 -9.78 -8.71
N GLU A 36 -0.35 -9.35 -8.25
CA GLU A 36 -1.56 -9.52 -9.03
C GLU A 36 -2.68 -8.71 -8.42
N ILE A 37 -3.75 -8.54 -9.14
CA ILE A 37 -4.93 -7.83 -8.67
C ILE A 37 -6.07 -8.82 -8.74
N ILE A 38 -6.80 -8.97 -7.65
CA ILE A 38 -7.90 -9.92 -7.60
C ILE A 38 -9.13 -9.24 -7.05
N GLY A 39 -10.29 -9.79 -7.34
CA GLY A 39 -11.51 -9.26 -6.77
C GLY A 39 -11.62 -9.59 -5.31
N MET A 40 -12.62 -9.01 -4.66
CA MET A 40 -12.86 -9.33 -3.25
C MET A 40 -13.23 -10.79 -3.11
N GLN A 41 -12.76 -11.40 -2.06
CA GLN A 41 -12.99 -12.80 -1.77
C GLN A 41 -13.36 -12.91 -0.30
N PRO A 42 -13.95 -14.03 0.09
CA PRO A 42 -14.26 -14.19 1.51
C PRO A 42 -13.00 -14.12 2.35
N ILE A 43 -13.06 -13.32 3.39
CA ILE A 43 -11.92 -13.09 4.26
C ILE A 43 -12.23 -13.72 5.61
N THR A 44 -11.32 -14.54 6.09
CA THR A 44 -11.48 -15.16 7.40
C THR A 44 -10.84 -14.24 8.43
N ARG A 45 -11.65 -13.80 9.37
CA ARG A 45 -11.15 -12.90 10.39
C ARG A 45 -10.26 -13.65 11.36
N VAL A 46 -9.20 -12.97 11.77
CA VAL A 46 -8.29 -13.54 12.76
C VAL A 46 -8.45 -12.70 14.02
N PRO A 47 -8.80 -13.30 15.14
CA PRO A 47 -9.04 -12.54 16.37
C PRO A 47 -7.81 -11.80 16.85
N ARG A 48 -8.04 -10.68 17.52
CA ARG A 48 -6.99 -9.93 18.19
C ARG A 48 -5.99 -9.30 17.25
N MET A 49 -6.43 -9.01 16.05
CA MET A 49 -5.58 -8.28 15.12
C MET A 49 -5.97 -6.81 15.13
N PRO A 50 -5.04 -5.95 14.73
CA PRO A 50 -5.38 -4.52 14.61
C PRO A 50 -6.56 -4.33 13.66
N ASP A 51 -7.27 -3.23 13.82
CA ASP A 51 -8.46 -2.97 13.02
C ASP A 51 -8.20 -2.93 11.52
N PHE A 52 -7.00 -2.54 11.11
CA PHE A 52 -6.74 -2.46 9.67
C PHE A 52 -6.45 -3.84 9.07
N VAL A 53 -6.31 -4.88 9.88
CA VAL A 53 -6.12 -6.22 9.35
C VAL A 53 -7.48 -6.86 9.25
N ARG A 54 -7.94 -7.11 8.02
CA ARG A 54 -9.25 -7.70 7.80
C ARG A 54 -9.26 -9.18 8.09
N GLY A 55 -8.15 -9.83 7.97
CA GLY A 55 -8.05 -11.25 8.17
C GLY A 55 -7.14 -11.88 7.15
N VAL A 56 -7.47 -13.07 6.71
CA VAL A 56 -6.66 -13.79 5.72
C VAL A 56 -7.55 -14.37 4.64
N ILE A 57 -6.97 -14.60 3.48
CA ILE A 57 -7.64 -15.33 2.41
C ILE A 57 -6.78 -16.50 2.00
N ASN A 58 -7.40 -17.45 1.34
CA ASN A 58 -6.67 -18.58 0.77
C ASN A 58 -6.52 -18.29 -0.72
N LEU A 59 -5.30 -18.04 -1.17
CA LEU A 59 -5.06 -17.75 -2.57
C LEU A 59 -4.25 -18.89 -3.13
N ARG A 60 -4.92 -19.78 -3.82
CA ARG A 60 -4.29 -20.95 -4.44
C ARG A 60 -3.47 -21.75 -3.44
N GLY A 61 -4.05 -21.96 -2.28
CA GLY A 61 -3.39 -22.77 -1.25
C GLY A 61 -2.46 -22.02 -0.33
N LYS A 62 -2.27 -20.72 -0.55
CA LYS A 62 -1.44 -19.92 0.34
C LYS A 62 -2.34 -19.01 1.16
N VAL A 63 -2.06 -18.94 2.45
CA VAL A 63 -2.81 -18.06 3.34
C VAL A 63 -2.13 -16.70 3.30
N ILE A 64 -2.87 -15.69 2.91
CA ILE A 64 -2.33 -14.35 2.71
C ILE A 64 -3.07 -13.38 3.60
N PRO A 65 -2.36 -12.58 4.40
CA PRO A 65 -3.02 -11.58 5.24
C PRO A 65 -3.54 -10.43 4.39
N ILE A 66 -4.65 -9.85 4.81
CA ILE A 66 -5.31 -8.78 4.08
C ILE A 66 -5.39 -7.54 4.95
N THR A 67 -4.82 -6.45 4.46
CA THR A 67 -4.83 -5.17 5.15
C THR A 67 -5.77 -4.21 4.42
N ASP A 68 -6.59 -3.52 5.19
CA ASP A 68 -7.49 -2.53 4.63
C ASP A 68 -6.78 -1.18 4.68
N LEU A 69 -6.44 -0.63 3.54
CA LEU A 69 -5.69 0.62 3.51
C LEU A 69 -6.51 1.79 4.03
N ARG A 70 -7.82 1.80 3.82
CA ARG A 70 -8.63 2.87 4.38
C ARG A 70 -8.50 2.88 5.89
N ALA A 71 -8.61 1.71 6.50
CA ALA A 71 -8.51 1.62 7.94
C ALA A 71 -7.10 1.98 8.40
N LYS A 72 -6.10 1.55 7.65
CA LYS A 72 -4.71 1.83 8.02
C LYS A 72 -4.45 3.34 8.02
N PHE A 73 -5.08 4.06 7.11
CA PHE A 73 -4.87 5.50 7.00
C PHE A 73 -5.92 6.30 7.80
N GLY A 74 -6.73 5.65 8.61
CA GLY A 74 -7.69 6.35 9.43
C GLY A 74 -8.91 6.87 8.68
N MET A 75 -9.18 6.32 7.52
CA MET A 75 -10.33 6.77 6.72
C MET A 75 -11.55 5.94 7.08
N SER A 76 -12.72 6.49 6.83
CA SER A 76 -13.96 5.76 7.07
C SER A 76 -14.05 4.58 6.13
N VAL A 77 -14.48 3.44 6.65
CA VAL A 77 -14.71 2.27 5.82
C VAL A 77 -16.19 2.06 5.56
N ASP A 78 -17.03 2.96 6.09
CA ASP A 78 -18.47 2.79 5.92
C ASP A 78 -18.85 3.08 4.47
N GLY A 79 -19.78 2.31 3.97
CA GLY A 79 -20.29 2.56 2.63
C GLY A 79 -19.42 2.01 1.51
N VAL A 80 -18.31 1.39 1.84
CA VAL A 80 -17.47 0.81 0.81
C VAL A 80 -17.97 -0.59 0.58
N THR A 81 -18.62 -0.84 -0.53
CA THR A 81 -19.19 -2.14 -0.78
C THR A 81 -18.38 -2.93 -1.78
N ASP A 82 -17.74 -2.26 -2.70
CA ASP A 82 -16.97 -2.94 -3.71
C ASP A 82 -15.54 -2.52 -3.58
N GLY A 83 -14.68 -3.36 -3.87
CA GLY A 83 -13.28 -3.04 -3.83
C GLY A 83 -12.53 -4.14 -4.51
N CYS A 84 -11.24 -4.08 -4.45
CA CYS A 84 -10.43 -5.16 -4.95
C CYS A 84 -9.20 -5.29 -4.08
N ILE A 85 -8.50 -6.37 -4.27
CA ILE A 85 -7.33 -6.66 -3.48
C ILE A 85 -6.13 -6.60 -4.41
N ILE A 86 -5.14 -5.79 -4.05
CA ILE A 86 -3.88 -5.79 -4.76
C ILE A 86 -2.93 -6.65 -3.94
N VAL A 87 -2.46 -7.74 -4.52
CA VAL A 87 -1.53 -8.61 -3.82
C VAL A 87 -0.14 -8.08 -4.09
N VAL A 88 0.57 -7.73 -3.03
CA VAL A 88 1.91 -7.18 -3.14
C VAL A 88 2.89 -8.15 -2.54
N GLN A 89 4.13 -8.03 -2.94
CA GLN A 89 5.17 -8.91 -2.46
C GLN A 89 6.24 -8.09 -1.79
N MET A 90 6.58 -8.46 -0.57
CA MET A 90 7.63 -7.80 0.17
C MET A 90 8.53 -8.86 0.70
N GLN A 91 9.79 -8.82 0.31
CA GLN A 91 10.77 -9.73 0.89
C GLN A 91 10.30 -11.19 0.83
N GLY A 92 9.69 -11.54 -0.27
CA GLY A 92 9.24 -12.91 -0.45
C GLY A 92 7.89 -13.25 0.18
N VAL A 93 7.28 -12.29 0.87
CA VAL A 93 6.00 -12.55 1.54
C VAL A 93 4.91 -11.82 0.78
N GLN A 94 3.83 -12.51 0.50
CA GLN A 94 2.70 -11.91 -0.19
C GLN A 94 1.69 -11.40 0.82
N THR A 95 1.19 -10.21 0.57
CA THR A 95 0.19 -9.57 1.42
C THR A 95 -0.82 -8.90 0.50
N GLY A 96 -2.08 -8.94 0.85
CA GLY A 96 -3.09 -8.26 0.05
C GLY A 96 -3.49 -6.95 0.70
N VAL A 97 -3.74 -5.93 -0.10
CA VAL A 97 -4.25 -4.66 0.40
C VAL A 97 -5.57 -4.38 -0.29
N VAL A 98 -6.56 -3.98 0.49
CA VAL A 98 -7.88 -3.67 -0.05
C VAL A 98 -7.92 -2.22 -0.44
N VAL A 99 -8.32 -1.95 -1.67
CA VAL A 99 -8.46 -0.59 -2.19
C VAL A 99 -9.84 -0.45 -2.79
N ASP A 100 -10.26 0.80 -3.03
CA ASP A 100 -11.59 1.02 -3.58
C ASP A 100 -11.67 0.56 -5.03
N ARG A 101 -10.71 0.94 -5.83
CA ARG A 101 -10.64 0.50 -7.21
C ARG A 101 -9.28 0.82 -7.80
N VAL A 102 -8.88 0.03 -8.75
CA VAL A 102 -7.62 0.22 -9.45
C VAL A 102 -7.89 1.09 -10.66
N SER A 103 -6.96 1.94 -10.99
CA SER A 103 -7.13 2.86 -12.11
C SER A 103 -6.24 2.48 -13.31
N GLU A 104 -4.97 2.78 -13.24
CA GLU A 104 -4.11 2.57 -14.41
C GLU A 104 -2.66 2.47 -14.00
N VAL A 105 -1.80 2.16 -14.94
CA VAL A 105 -0.36 2.16 -14.71
C VAL A 105 0.18 3.43 -15.34
N VAL A 106 0.91 4.22 -14.56
CA VAL A 106 1.48 5.47 -15.05
C VAL A 106 2.98 5.44 -14.89
N SER A 107 3.67 6.18 -15.74
CA SER A 107 5.12 6.32 -15.63
C SER A 107 5.41 7.63 -14.92
N ILE A 108 6.25 7.57 -13.92
CA ILE A 108 6.64 8.74 -13.14
C ILE A 108 8.11 9.00 -13.43
N THR A 109 8.40 10.21 -13.90
CA THR A 109 9.78 10.59 -14.18
C THR A 109 10.27 11.49 -13.05
N GLU A 110 11.55 11.82 -13.12
CA GLU A 110 12.12 12.63 -12.07
C GLU A 110 11.44 13.99 -11.97
N ASP A 111 11.03 14.56 -13.09
CA ASP A 111 10.37 15.85 -13.07
C ASP A 111 8.97 15.78 -12.46
N ASP A 112 8.40 14.61 -12.39
CA ASP A 112 7.05 14.45 -11.90
C ASP A 112 6.96 14.22 -10.40
N VAL A 113 8.08 14.02 -9.73
CA VAL A 113 8.07 13.67 -8.31
C VAL A 113 8.49 14.84 -7.46
N GLU A 114 7.74 15.07 -6.40
CA GLU A 114 8.11 16.06 -5.41
C GLU A 114 8.08 15.40 -4.04
N ASP A 115 8.84 15.93 -3.11
CA ASP A 115 8.80 15.43 -1.75
C ASP A 115 7.46 15.78 -1.13
N ALA A 116 6.99 14.91 -0.26
CA ALA A 116 5.72 15.15 0.39
C ALA A 116 5.88 16.24 1.43
N PRO A 117 5.03 17.25 1.40
CA PRO A 117 5.09 18.27 2.42
C PRO A 117 4.49 17.73 3.70
N SER A 118 4.68 18.47 4.78
CA SER A 118 4.11 18.06 6.05
C SER A 118 2.63 18.42 6.02
N PHE A 119 1.78 17.42 6.04
CA PHE A 119 0.37 17.67 5.93
C PHE A 119 -0.33 17.91 7.25
N GLY A 120 0.25 17.54 8.32
CA GLY A 120 -0.39 17.70 9.60
C GLY A 120 -1.28 16.51 9.94
N ALA A 121 -2.45 16.44 9.39
CA ALA A 121 -3.34 15.33 9.69
C ALA A 121 -3.47 14.46 8.46
N GLY A 122 -4.02 13.32 8.62
CA GLY A 122 -4.25 12.44 7.50
C GLY A 122 -3.14 11.44 7.35
N ILE A 123 -2.77 11.12 6.11
CA ILE A 123 -1.77 10.10 5.88
C ILE A 123 -0.42 10.58 6.37
N ARG A 124 0.30 9.71 6.97
CA ARG A 124 1.61 10.05 7.49
C ARG A 124 2.60 10.12 6.36
N THR A 125 3.41 11.17 6.34
CA THR A 125 4.36 11.35 5.25
C THR A 125 5.41 10.26 5.23
N GLU A 126 5.63 9.56 6.34
CA GLU A 126 6.61 8.49 6.33
C GLU A 126 6.16 7.33 5.46
N PHE A 127 4.88 7.25 5.12
CA PHE A 127 4.38 6.20 4.23
C PHE A 127 4.52 6.56 2.76
N LEU A 128 4.97 7.77 2.46
CA LEU A 128 5.01 8.24 1.08
C LEU A 128 6.41 8.25 0.53
N LEU A 129 6.56 7.80 -0.70
CA LEU A 129 7.79 7.98 -1.43
C LEU A 129 7.86 9.41 -1.95
N GLY A 130 6.73 10.02 -2.20
CA GLY A 130 6.67 11.36 -2.73
C GLY A 130 5.31 11.63 -3.33
N ILE A 131 5.19 12.76 -3.99
CA ILE A 131 3.97 13.16 -4.68
C ILE A 131 4.25 13.10 -6.17
N GLY A 132 3.46 12.34 -6.90
CA GLY A 132 3.60 12.27 -8.36
C GLY A 132 2.63 13.21 -9.01
N LYS A 133 3.10 13.94 -10.02
CA LYS A 133 2.26 14.94 -10.68
C LYS A 133 2.11 14.69 -12.16
N ALA A 134 2.22 13.47 -12.59
CA ALA A 134 2.14 13.19 -14.01
C ALA A 134 0.74 13.44 -14.54
N GLY A 135 0.65 13.97 -15.75
CA GLY A 135 -0.64 14.13 -16.39
C GLY A 135 -1.54 15.18 -15.78
N GLY A 136 -0.98 16.10 -15.03
CA GLY A 136 -1.79 17.14 -14.41
C GLY A 136 -2.55 16.69 -13.20
N ARG A 137 -2.30 15.48 -12.75
CA ARG A 137 -3.00 14.92 -11.59
C ARG A 137 -2.00 14.64 -10.49
N VAL A 138 -2.47 14.75 -9.26
CA VAL A 138 -1.63 14.53 -8.11
C VAL A 138 -1.91 13.15 -7.56
N ARG A 139 -0.88 12.36 -7.39
CA ARG A 139 -1.00 11.02 -6.83
C ARG A 139 -0.03 10.86 -5.69
N LEU A 140 -0.48 10.18 -4.64
CA LEU A 140 0.36 9.97 -3.48
C LEU A 140 1.07 8.65 -3.67
N LEU A 141 2.39 8.69 -3.84
CA LEU A 141 3.16 7.49 -4.14
C LEU A 141 3.54 6.82 -2.83
N LEU A 142 3.05 5.61 -2.63
CA LEU A 142 3.21 4.93 -1.36
C LEU A 142 4.46 4.09 -1.31
N ASP A 143 5.10 4.11 -0.17
CA ASP A 143 6.18 3.17 0.12
C ASP A 143 5.49 1.99 0.79
N ILE A 144 5.11 0.99 0.01
CA ILE A 144 4.32 -0.11 0.53
C ILE A 144 5.10 -0.89 1.59
N ASP A 145 6.41 -0.91 1.49
CA ASP A 145 7.20 -1.61 2.49
C ASP A 145 7.02 -0.93 3.85
N ARG A 146 6.98 0.39 3.89
CA ARG A 146 6.79 1.08 5.15
C ARG A 146 5.37 0.96 5.66
N VAL A 147 4.41 1.00 4.77
CA VAL A 147 3.01 0.86 5.15
C VAL A 147 2.81 -0.50 5.80
N LEU A 148 3.31 -1.55 5.16
CA LEU A 148 3.05 -2.90 5.63
C LEU A 148 4.03 -3.35 6.70
N ALA A 149 5.18 -2.73 6.79
CA ALA A 149 6.12 -3.07 7.85
C ALA A 149 5.48 -2.85 9.22
N THR A 150 4.74 -1.75 9.37
CA THR A 150 4.05 -1.52 10.62
C THR A 150 3.01 -2.60 10.85
N SER A 151 2.30 -2.99 9.79
CA SER A 151 1.31 -4.03 9.92
C SER A 151 1.94 -5.34 10.29
N GLU A 152 3.08 -5.65 9.70
CA GLU A 152 3.75 -6.89 10.04
C GLU A 152 4.21 -6.91 11.47
N VAL A 153 4.74 -5.82 11.96
CA VAL A 153 5.17 -5.76 13.33
C VAL A 153 3.98 -5.99 14.25
N ASP A 154 2.85 -5.37 13.94
CA ASP A 154 1.65 -5.55 14.72
C ASP A 154 1.19 -7.00 14.68
N LEU A 155 1.30 -7.64 13.55
CA LEU A 155 0.91 -9.04 13.45
C LEU A 155 1.81 -9.91 14.29
N LEU A 156 3.10 -9.65 14.26
CA LEU A 156 4.02 -10.45 15.05
C LEU A 156 3.78 -10.26 16.53
N GLU A 157 3.42 -9.08 16.94
CA GLU A 157 3.14 -8.85 18.33
C GLU A 157 1.81 -9.46 18.75
N ALA A 158 0.84 -9.43 17.86
CA ALA A 158 -0.46 -9.96 18.17
C ALA A 158 -0.46 -11.48 18.19
N VAL A 159 0.34 -12.04 17.37
CA VAL A 159 0.41 -13.48 17.36
C VAL A 159 1.29 -13.88 18.48
N PRO A 160 0.78 -14.48 19.39
CA PRO A 160 1.50 -14.82 20.54
C PRO A 160 2.37 -15.85 20.26
N SER A 161 3.34 -15.49 19.88
CA SER A 161 4.28 -16.37 19.59
C SER A 161 4.36 -17.26 20.65
N HIS A 162 4.09 -16.90 21.58
CA HIS A 162 4.16 -17.51 22.61
C HIS A 162 3.06 -18.28 22.75
N ALA A 163 2.41 -18.13 22.01
CA ALA A 163 1.35 -18.81 22.06
C ALA A 163 1.77 -20.03 22.63
N SER A 164 2.59 -20.11 22.80
CA SER A 164 2.97 -21.17 23.33
C SER A 164 2.94 -21.25 24.50
#